data_04218022c250f24794410d9bfad5f3d9
#
_entry.id   04218022c250f24794410d9bfad5f3d9
#
_cell.length_a   1.000
_cell.length_b   1.000
_cell.length_c   1.000
_cell.angle_alpha   90.00
_cell.angle_beta   90.00
_cell.angle_gamma   90.00
#
_symmetry.space_group_name_H-M   'P 1'
#
loop_
_entity.id
_entity.type
_entity.pdbx_description
1 polymer ?
#
loop_
_entity_poly.entity_id
_entity_poly.type
_entity_poly.pdbx_seq_one_letter_code
_entity_poly.pdbx_strand_id
1 'polypeptide(L)'
;NSYDLTEFFVRDEEAMRRKAALRKMQKQTKDDDEDYLEKVADTDIYIAVNSLWTNPDVPITNFAGSATLRNGIGISEAHLVGNYGTSRNVRLKADYVPKPNGEFFLSIDSNNAGSTLKVLRIYENMRGGNLKIEARRTKEKQFIGHASIRDFSIYNTPIIAKLLTMASFTGMVNLLTGEGMAFSHFDAPFEYKNRTLFVNEGKAFGNVMGITGSGAYNRATEVLDVKGVIAPAYSINTFIGKLPLVGSLLAGKDGTVFAANYTITGDISDPKISINPLSALSPSSLKDLFSNLFGGGNDKRE
;
A
#
# COMPACT_ATOMS: atom_id res chain seq x y z
N ASN A 1 -8.84 -29.42 8.22
CA ASN A 1 -10.04 -28.65 7.96
C ASN A 1 -9.69 -27.45 7.12
N SER A 2 -10.49 -27.16 6.10
CA SER A 2 -10.35 -26.00 5.21
C SER A 2 -11.70 -25.29 5.17
N TYR A 3 -11.67 -23.97 5.31
CA TYR A 3 -12.84 -23.11 5.20
C TYR A 3 -12.61 -22.13 4.07
N ASP A 4 -13.53 -22.13 3.11
CA ASP A 4 -13.54 -21.18 2.00
C ASP A 4 -14.50 -20.01 2.36
N LEU A 5 -13.92 -18.84 2.57
CA LEU A 5 -14.65 -17.61 2.79
C LEU A 5 -14.73 -16.76 1.52
N THR A 6 -14.40 -17.33 0.37
CA THR A 6 -14.40 -16.62 -0.92
C THR A 6 -15.78 -16.04 -1.22
N GLU A 7 -16.85 -16.78 -0.89
CA GLU A 7 -18.24 -16.33 -1.11
C GLU A 7 -18.59 -15.04 -0.36
N PHE A 8 -17.97 -14.80 0.81
CA PHE A 8 -18.15 -13.55 1.55
C PHE A 8 -17.43 -12.38 0.91
N PHE A 9 -16.51 -12.67 -0.04
CA PHE A 9 -15.59 -11.70 -0.59
C PHE A 9 -15.56 -11.67 -2.13
N VAL A 10 -16.28 -12.56 -2.83
CA VAL A 10 -16.25 -12.64 -4.31
C VAL A 10 -16.60 -11.30 -4.94
N ARG A 11 -15.66 -10.78 -5.71
CA ARG A 11 -15.90 -9.78 -6.75
C ARG A 11 -16.36 -10.49 -8.01
N ASP A 12 -17.61 -10.87 -8.05
CA ASP A 12 -18.29 -11.25 -9.29
C ASP A 12 -18.55 -9.96 -10.09
N GLU A 13 -18.24 -9.94 -11.38
CA GLU A 13 -18.54 -8.78 -12.25
C GLU A 13 -20.05 -8.47 -12.29
N GLU A 14 -20.91 -9.47 -12.21
CA GLU A 14 -22.35 -9.27 -12.00
C GLU A 14 -22.68 -8.72 -10.63
N ALA A 15 -21.97 -9.14 -9.57
CA ALA A 15 -22.11 -8.56 -8.24
C ALA A 15 -21.61 -7.11 -8.21
N MET A 16 -20.60 -6.75 -9.00
CA MET A 16 -20.19 -5.35 -9.17
C MET A 16 -21.26 -4.51 -9.88
N ARG A 17 -21.90 -5.04 -10.91
CA ARG A 17 -23.03 -4.36 -11.59
C ARG A 17 -24.24 -4.26 -10.69
N ARG A 18 -24.57 -5.31 -9.93
CA ARG A 18 -25.62 -5.29 -8.88
C ARG A 18 -25.25 -4.36 -7.74
N LYS A 19 -24.00 -4.33 -7.31
CA LYS A 19 -23.48 -3.42 -6.31
C LYS A 19 -23.48 -1.97 -6.76
N ALA A 20 -23.16 -1.69 -8.02
CA ALA A 20 -23.27 -0.35 -8.61
C ALA A 20 -24.73 0.12 -8.69
N ALA A 21 -25.68 -0.79 -9.00
CA ALA A 21 -27.11 -0.49 -8.98
C ALA A 21 -27.64 -0.32 -7.53
N LEU A 22 -27.21 -1.16 -6.58
CA LEU A 22 -27.52 -1.04 -5.16
C LEU A 22 -26.86 0.20 -4.54
N ARG A 23 -25.68 0.62 -4.96
CA ARG A 23 -25.01 1.86 -4.54
C ARG A 23 -25.81 3.12 -4.90
N LYS A 24 -26.52 3.12 -6.03
CA LYS A 24 -27.49 4.20 -6.35
C LYS A 24 -28.65 4.26 -5.37
N MET A 25 -29.03 3.12 -4.77
CA MET A 25 -30.09 3.03 -3.76
C MET A 25 -29.60 3.20 -2.33
N GLN A 26 -28.32 2.85 -2.03
CA GLN A 26 -27.73 2.88 -0.68
C GLN A 26 -26.95 4.18 -0.35
N LYS A 27 -27.27 5.28 -1.00
CA LYS A 27 -26.75 6.61 -0.58
C LYS A 27 -27.18 7.00 0.84
N GLN A 28 -27.83 6.11 1.58
CA GLN A 28 -28.46 6.37 2.89
C GLN A 28 -28.11 5.38 4.02
N THR A 29 -27.35 4.33 3.82
CA THR A 29 -26.90 3.46 4.92
C THR A 29 -25.42 3.64 5.18
N LYS A 30 -25.14 4.54 5.89
CA LYS A 30 -24.22 5.01 6.92
C LYS A 30 -23.53 3.93 7.74
N ASP A 31 -22.25 4.17 8.03
CA ASP A 31 -21.49 3.91 9.28
C ASP A 31 -21.72 2.58 10.06
N ASP A 32 -22.50 1.61 9.53
CA ASP A 32 -23.04 0.53 10.34
C ASP A 32 -22.05 -0.64 10.59
N ASP A 33 -21.01 -0.83 9.79
CA ASP A 33 -20.18 -2.03 9.92
C ASP A 33 -19.15 -1.96 11.07
N GLU A 34 -18.60 -0.78 11.37
CA GLU A 34 -17.69 -0.61 12.52
C GLU A 34 -18.49 -0.54 13.84
N ASP A 35 -19.67 0.07 13.81
CA ASP A 35 -20.56 0.22 14.95
C ASP A 35 -21.24 -1.11 15.37
N TYR A 36 -21.31 -2.08 14.43
CA TYR A 36 -21.91 -3.39 14.73
C TYR A 36 -21.07 -4.18 15.73
N LEU A 37 -19.75 -4.21 15.57
CA LEU A 37 -18.86 -4.94 16.48
C LEU A 37 -18.85 -4.36 17.89
N GLU A 38 -19.17 -3.08 18.06
CA GLU A 38 -19.28 -2.43 19.36
C GLU A 38 -20.55 -2.82 20.13
N LYS A 39 -21.57 -3.32 19.42
CA LYS A 39 -22.85 -3.77 20.00
C LYS A 39 -22.85 -5.26 20.34
N VAL A 40 -21.78 -5.98 20.00
CA VAL A 40 -21.64 -7.41 20.31
C VAL A 40 -21.35 -7.57 21.80
N ALA A 41 -21.93 -8.58 22.43
CA ALA A 41 -21.63 -8.94 23.80
C ALA A 41 -20.14 -9.30 23.96
N ASP A 42 -19.63 -9.20 25.18
CA ASP A 42 -18.26 -9.61 25.50
C ASP A 42 -18.04 -11.04 25.04
N THR A 43 -17.10 -11.21 24.12
CA THR A 43 -16.85 -12.49 23.44
C THR A 43 -15.37 -12.67 23.17
N ASP A 44 -14.86 -13.85 23.50
CA ASP A 44 -13.53 -14.27 23.13
C ASP A 44 -13.63 -15.30 22.00
N ILE A 45 -12.95 -15.05 20.90
CA ILE A 45 -12.95 -15.86 19.67
C ILE A 45 -11.58 -16.48 19.50
N TYR A 46 -11.54 -17.78 19.24
CA TYR A 46 -10.33 -18.51 18.89
C TYR A 46 -10.56 -19.32 17.62
N ILE A 47 -9.68 -19.17 16.65
CA ILE A 47 -9.74 -19.86 15.36
C ILE A 47 -8.40 -20.52 15.10
N ALA A 48 -8.43 -21.81 14.73
CA ALA A 48 -7.27 -22.52 14.21
C ALA A 48 -7.72 -23.41 13.05
N VAL A 49 -7.24 -23.11 11.86
CA VAL A 49 -7.63 -23.80 10.63
C VAL A 49 -6.40 -24.04 9.76
N ASN A 50 -6.41 -25.13 8.99
CA ASN A 50 -5.31 -25.45 8.09
C ASN A 50 -5.23 -24.45 6.93
N SER A 51 -6.37 -23.98 6.45
CA SER A 51 -6.44 -23.00 5.37
C SER A 51 -7.62 -22.07 5.56
N LEU A 52 -7.37 -20.78 5.43
CA LEU A 52 -8.35 -19.70 5.43
C LEU A 52 -8.30 -19.01 4.07
N TRP A 53 -9.40 -19.03 3.34
CA TRP A 53 -9.54 -18.40 2.04
C TRP A 53 -10.27 -17.06 2.19
N THR A 54 -9.56 -15.97 1.98
CA THR A 54 -10.11 -14.61 1.88
C THR A 54 -10.02 -14.07 0.46
N ASN A 55 -9.24 -14.75 -0.38
CA ASN A 55 -9.00 -14.47 -1.78
C ASN A 55 -8.91 -15.83 -2.52
N PRO A 56 -9.50 -15.96 -3.75
CA PRO A 56 -9.53 -17.24 -4.47
C PRO A 56 -8.14 -17.77 -4.85
N ASP A 57 -7.14 -16.92 -4.95
CA ASP A 57 -5.83 -17.29 -5.44
C ASP A 57 -4.81 -17.62 -4.34
N VAL A 58 -4.99 -17.06 -3.14
CA VAL A 58 -3.98 -17.14 -2.07
C VAL A 58 -4.63 -17.48 -0.73
N PRO A 59 -4.55 -18.74 -0.28
CA PRO A 59 -4.96 -19.09 1.06
C PRO A 59 -3.93 -18.67 2.11
N ILE A 60 -4.41 -18.30 3.29
CA ILE A 60 -3.58 -18.26 4.48
C ILE A 60 -3.57 -19.68 5.07
N THR A 61 -2.41 -20.31 5.12
CA THR A 61 -2.26 -21.68 5.65
C THR A 61 -1.78 -21.65 7.10
N ASN A 62 -2.06 -22.71 7.85
CA ASN A 62 -1.76 -22.82 9.29
C ASN A 62 -2.22 -21.55 10.04
N PHE A 63 -3.41 -21.09 9.72
CA PHE A 63 -3.97 -19.88 10.33
C PHE A 63 -4.38 -20.16 11.76
N ALA A 64 -3.88 -19.34 12.68
CA ALA A 64 -4.34 -19.27 14.05
C ALA A 64 -4.60 -17.82 14.44
N GLY A 65 -5.69 -17.59 15.15
CA GLY A 65 -6.07 -16.27 15.59
C GLY A 65 -6.88 -16.28 16.86
N SER A 66 -6.76 -15.22 17.64
CA SER A 66 -7.63 -14.88 18.74
C SER A 66 -8.10 -13.44 18.62
N ALA A 67 -9.33 -13.18 19.02
CA ALA A 67 -9.88 -11.85 19.12
C ALA A 67 -10.77 -11.74 20.36
N THR A 68 -10.61 -10.65 21.08
CA THR A 68 -11.44 -10.29 22.23
C THR A 68 -12.32 -9.12 21.84
N LEU A 69 -13.64 -9.30 21.89
CA LEU A 69 -14.61 -8.25 21.70
C LEU A 69 -15.13 -7.79 23.06
N ARG A 70 -15.33 -6.50 23.22
CA ARG A 70 -15.93 -5.91 24.41
C ARG A 70 -17.05 -4.96 24.00
N ASN A 71 -18.18 -5.05 24.69
CA ASN A 71 -19.33 -4.19 24.44
C ASN A 71 -18.93 -2.70 24.58
N GLY A 72 -19.34 -1.88 23.64
CA GLY A 72 -18.99 -0.45 23.56
C GLY A 72 -17.59 -0.13 23.02
N ILE A 73 -16.75 -1.15 22.77
CA ILE A 73 -15.37 -0.99 22.28
C ILE A 73 -15.18 -1.64 20.89
N GLY A 74 -15.87 -2.76 20.66
CA GLY A 74 -15.63 -3.64 19.53
C GLY A 74 -14.42 -4.55 19.80
N ILE A 75 -13.54 -4.72 18.84
CA ILE A 75 -12.30 -5.48 19.02
C ILE A 75 -11.40 -4.73 19.99
N SER A 76 -11.16 -5.32 21.17
CA SER A 76 -10.27 -4.78 22.20
C SER A 76 -8.87 -5.39 22.16
N GLU A 77 -8.73 -6.59 21.60
CA GLU A 77 -7.43 -7.25 21.39
C GLU A 77 -7.58 -8.27 20.25
N ALA A 78 -6.55 -8.43 19.43
CA ALA A 78 -6.49 -9.49 18.44
C ALA A 78 -5.05 -9.90 18.12
N HIS A 79 -4.85 -11.20 17.91
CA HIS A 79 -3.58 -11.79 17.50
C HIS A 79 -3.83 -12.77 16.36
N LEU A 80 -3.13 -12.60 15.25
CA LEU A 80 -3.27 -13.42 14.06
C LEU A 80 -1.90 -13.88 13.59
N VAL A 81 -1.78 -15.16 13.25
CA VAL A 81 -0.59 -15.71 12.60
C VAL A 81 -1.00 -16.65 11.50
N GLY A 82 -0.18 -16.73 10.46
CA GLY A 82 -0.40 -17.65 9.35
C GLY A 82 0.77 -17.66 8.38
N ASN A 83 0.66 -18.50 7.36
CA ASN A 83 1.64 -18.61 6.30
C ASN A 83 0.93 -18.46 4.95
N TYR A 84 1.69 -18.28 3.87
CA TYR A 84 1.16 -18.30 2.51
C TYR A 84 1.69 -19.50 1.74
N GLY A 85 0.79 -20.20 1.04
CA GLY A 85 1.14 -21.40 0.27
C GLY A 85 1.61 -22.56 1.15
N THR A 86 2.46 -23.40 0.61
CA THR A 86 3.00 -24.60 1.29
C THR A 86 4.27 -24.32 2.11
N SER A 87 4.89 -23.16 1.92
CA SER A 87 6.15 -22.82 2.60
C SER A 87 5.89 -22.28 4.00
N ARG A 88 6.49 -22.94 5.00
CA ARG A 88 6.46 -22.47 6.39
C ARG A 88 7.30 -21.20 6.63
N ASN A 89 8.13 -20.80 5.66
CA ASN A 89 8.99 -19.64 5.77
C ASN A 89 8.30 -18.33 5.35
N VAL A 90 7.11 -18.41 4.73
CA VAL A 90 6.34 -17.24 4.31
C VAL A 90 5.29 -16.95 5.35
N ARG A 91 5.51 -15.93 6.18
CA ARG A 91 4.76 -15.66 7.40
C ARG A 91 3.97 -14.36 7.34
N LEU A 92 2.79 -14.41 7.95
CA LEU A 92 1.99 -13.26 8.33
C LEU A 92 1.84 -13.25 9.85
N LYS A 93 2.01 -12.10 10.47
CA LYS A 93 1.66 -11.84 11.87
C LYS A 93 0.93 -10.51 11.94
N ALA A 94 -0.17 -10.46 12.70
CA ALA A 94 -0.84 -9.20 13.01
C ALA A 94 -1.26 -9.20 14.49
N ASP A 95 -0.96 -8.10 15.15
CA ASP A 95 -1.31 -7.87 16.55
C ASP A 95 -2.08 -6.54 16.65
N TYR A 96 -3.18 -6.55 17.38
CA TYR A 96 -3.93 -5.37 17.77
C TYR A 96 -4.14 -5.40 19.28
N VAL A 97 -3.49 -4.49 19.99
CA VAL A 97 -3.40 -4.57 21.46
C VAL A 97 -3.70 -3.22 22.11
N PRO A 98 -4.37 -3.22 23.29
CA PRO A 98 -4.65 -2.00 24.04
C PRO A 98 -3.36 -1.41 24.63
N LYS A 99 -3.35 -0.09 24.81
CA LYS A 99 -2.31 0.67 25.49
C LYS A 99 -2.86 1.33 26.75
N PRO A 100 -1.99 1.61 27.76
CA PRO A 100 -2.43 2.21 29.02
C PRO A 100 -3.13 3.57 28.88
N ASN A 101 -2.87 4.32 27.80
CA ASN A 101 -3.49 5.61 27.55
C ASN A 101 -4.90 5.53 26.91
N GLY A 102 -5.45 4.31 26.74
CA GLY A 102 -6.76 4.06 26.11
C GLY A 102 -6.73 4.09 24.58
N GLU A 103 -5.56 4.13 23.99
CA GLU A 103 -5.36 3.89 22.54
C GLU A 103 -5.11 2.41 22.29
N PHE A 104 -5.10 2.01 21.01
CA PHE A 104 -4.72 0.66 20.59
C PHE A 104 -3.53 0.74 19.63
N PHE A 105 -2.73 -0.29 19.65
CA PHE A 105 -1.61 -0.44 18.73
C PHE A 105 -1.87 -1.59 17.78
N LEU A 106 -1.76 -1.32 16.47
CA LEU A 106 -1.82 -2.30 15.40
C LEU A 106 -0.41 -2.50 14.84
N SER A 107 0.02 -3.74 14.75
CA SER A 107 1.19 -4.11 13.94
C SER A 107 0.84 -5.23 12.97
N ILE A 108 1.33 -5.14 11.74
CA ILE A 108 1.25 -6.20 10.73
C ILE A 108 2.64 -6.39 10.16
N ASP A 109 3.17 -7.59 10.29
CA ASP A 109 4.46 -8.00 9.78
C ASP A 109 4.29 -9.18 8.81
N SER A 110 4.89 -9.07 7.64
CA SER A 110 4.89 -10.16 6.67
C SER A 110 6.16 -10.14 5.82
N ASN A 111 6.72 -11.30 5.55
CA ASN A 111 7.81 -11.44 4.60
C ASN A 111 7.32 -11.74 3.16
N ASN A 112 6.04 -11.50 2.88
CA ASN A 112 5.47 -11.50 1.54
C ASN A 112 4.35 -10.45 1.44
N ALA A 113 4.76 -9.21 1.19
CA ALA A 113 3.86 -8.08 1.03
C ALA A 113 2.80 -8.33 -0.05
N GLY A 114 3.21 -8.87 -1.20
CA GLY A 114 2.30 -9.15 -2.32
C GLY A 114 1.14 -10.05 -1.92
N SER A 115 1.43 -11.19 -1.28
CA SER A 115 0.38 -12.09 -0.77
C SER A 115 -0.48 -11.44 0.31
N THR A 116 0.14 -10.70 1.23
CA THR A 116 -0.58 -10.02 2.30
C THR A 116 -1.55 -8.97 1.76
N LEU A 117 -1.09 -8.10 0.87
CA LEU A 117 -1.93 -7.05 0.28
C LEU A 117 -3.04 -7.63 -0.59
N LYS A 118 -2.79 -8.76 -1.27
CA LYS A 118 -3.80 -9.49 -2.05
C LYS A 118 -4.88 -10.10 -1.15
N VAL A 119 -4.49 -10.75 -0.06
CA VAL A 119 -5.42 -11.32 0.94
C VAL A 119 -6.27 -10.23 1.61
N LEU A 120 -5.65 -9.08 1.94
CA LEU A 120 -6.34 -7.91 2.51
C LEU A 120 -7.14 -7.12 1.45
N ARG A 121 -7.08 -7.50 0.17
CA ARG A 121 -7.73 -6.80 -0.96
C ARG A 121 -7.35 -5.32 -1.06
N ILE A 122 -6.10 -5.02 -0.73
CA ILE A 122 -5.53 -3.67 -0.83
C ILE A 122 -4.89 -3.48 -2.20
N TYR A 123 -4.07 -4.46 -2.64
CA TYR A 123 -3.37 -4.39 -3.92
C TYR A 123 -3.02 -5.79 -4.44
N GLU A 124 -3.30 -6.07 -5.71
CA GLU A 124 -3.17 -7.41 -6.28
C GLU A 124 -1.90 -7.61 -7.11
N ASN A 125 -1.34 -6.53 -7.62
CA ASN A 125 -0.29 -6.58 -8.64
C ASN A 125 1.12 -6.38 -8.03
N MET A 126 1.39 -7.04 -6.90
CA MET A 126 2.68 -7.03 -6.22
C MET A 126 3.19 -8.46 -5.98
N ARG A 127 4.50 -8.65 -6.08
CA ARG A 127 5.20 -9.90 -5.75
C ARG A 127 6.26 -9.65 -4.70
N GLY A 128 6.38 -10.61 -3.77
CA GLY A 128 7.40 -10.60 -2.73
C GLY A 128 7.22 -9.45 -1.74
N GLY A 129 8.33 -8.99 -1.21
CA GLY A 129 8.43 -7.86 -0.30
C GLY A 129 8.28 -8.20 1.17
N ASN A 130 9.03 -7.48 2.01
CA ASN A 130 8.88 -7.49 3.44
C ASN A 130 8.00 -6.30 3.85
N LEU A 131 6.80 -6.60 4.36
CA LEU A 131 5.81 -5.61 4.80
C LEU A 131 5.90 -5.38 6.29
N LYS A 132 5.90 -4.12 6.70
CA LYS A 132 5.67 -3.72 8.08
C LYS A 132 4.67 -2.58 8.12
N ILE A 133 3.59 -2.73 8.89
CA ILE A 133 2.64 -1.68 9.19
C ILE A 133 2.59 -1.52 10.70
N GLU A 134 2.75 -0.32 11.18
CA GLU A 134 2.58 0.06 12.57
C GLU A 134 1.64 1.25 12.66
N ALA A 135 0.58 1.14 13.46
CA ALA A 135 -0.37 2.21 13.65
C ALA A 135 -0.93 2.25 15.08
N ARG A 136 -1.30 3.43 15.53
CA ARG A 136 -2.11 3.60 16.74
C ARG A 136 -3.53 3.96 16.33
N ARG A 137 -4.51 3.35 16.98
CA ARG A 137 -5.91 3.77 16.91
C ARG A 137 -6.18 4.72 18.05
N THR A 138 -6.52 5.96 17.71
CA THR A 138 -6.84 7.01 18.69
C THR A 138 -8.21 6.79 19.32
N LYS A 139 -8.53 7.56 20.37
CA LYS A 139 -9.86 7.56 20.99
C LYS A 139 -10.98 7.98 20.02
N GLU A 140 -10.63 8.79 19.03
CA GLU A 140 -11.51 9.23 17.94
C GLU A 140 -11.65 8.18 16.82
N LYS A 141 -11.20 6.95 17.08
CA LYS A 141 -11.27 5.81 16.16
C LYS A 141 -10.48 6.00 14.84
N GLN A 142 -9.45 6.85 14.85
CA GLN A 142 -8.56 7.07 13.72
C GLN A 142 -7.33 6.17 13.86
N PHE A 143 -6.86 5.58 12.74
CA PHE A 143 -5.55 4.93 12.69
C PHE A 143 -4.54 5.91 12.12
N ILE A 144 -3.48 6.17 12.90
CA ILE A 144 -2.35 6.99 12.47
C ILE A 144 -1.11 6.10 12.54
N GLY A 145 -0.42 5.96 11.42
CA GLY A 145 0.65 5.00 11.36
C GLY A 145 1.59 5.18 10.18
N HIS A 146 2.36 4.14 9.98
CA HIS A 146 3.40 4.06 9.00
C HIS A 146 3.40 2.67 8.35
N ALA A 147 3.48 2.63 7.01
CA ALA A 147 3.62 1.41 6.25
C ALA A 147 4.95 1.42 5.50
N SER A 148 5.71 0.34 5.58
CA SER A 148 6.92 0.15 4.80
C SER A 148 6.95 -1.20 4.11
N ILE A 149 7.51 -1.23 2.89
CA ILE A 149 7.73 -2.46 2.13
C ILE A 149 9.14 -2.42 1.57
N ARG A 150 9.87 -3.53 1.69
CA ARG A 150 11.22 -3.69 1.12
C ARG A 150 11.25 -4.84 0.13
N ASP A 151 12.07 -4.67 -0.93
CA ASP A 151 12.42 -5.73 -1.90
C ASP A 151 11.20 -6.39 -2.57
N PHE A 152 10.40 -5.61 -3.26
CA PHE A 152 9.18 -6.05 -3.95
C PHE A 152 9.20 -5.69 -5.43
N SER A 153 8.32 -6.31 -6.21
CA SER A 153 8.06 -5.95 -7.60
C SER A 153 6.59 -5.67 -7.84
N ILE A 154 6.30 -4.68 -8.70
CA ILE A 154 4.94 -4.43 -9.20
C ILE A 154 4.85 -4.84 -10.68
N TYR A 155 3.72 -5.38 -11.07
CA TYR A 155 3.48 -5.85 -12.44
C TYR A 155 2.05 -5.55 -12.87
N ASN A 156 1.80 -5.53 -14.19
CA ASN A 156 0.47 -5.33 -14.77
C ASN A 156 -0.34 -4.20 -14.11
N THR A 157 0.32 -3.05 -13.93
CA THR A 157 -0.28 -1.88 -13.28
C THR A 157 -0.63 -0.82 -14.32
N PRO A 158 -1.89 -0.76 -14.81
CA PRO A 158 -2.28 0.16 -15.89
C PRO A 158 -2.06 1.63 -15.55
N ILE A 159 -2.29 2.02 -14.29
CA ILE A 159 -2.09 3.40 -13.82
C ILE A 159 -0.62 3.79 -13.95
N ILE A 160 0.32 2.95 -13.52
CA ILE A 160 1.76 3.22 -13.63
C ILE A 160 2.19 3.20 -15.10
N ALA A 161 1.69 2.26 -15.91
CA ALA A 161 1.98 2.23 -17.35
C ALA A 161 1.54 3.53 -18.04
N LYS A 162 0.34 4.03 -17.73
CA LYS A 162 -0.18 5.29 -18.25
C LYS A 162 0.64 6.49 -17.78
N LEU A 163 1.05 6.53 -16.50
CA LEU A 163 1.95 7.53 -15.97
C LEU A 163 3.28 7.57 -16.73
N LEU A 164 3.92 6.40 -16.90
CA LEU A 164 5.19 6.29 -17.62
C LEU A 164 5.09 6.74 -19.08
N THR A 165 4.01 6.35 -19.76
CA THR A 165 3.74 6.75 -21.14
C THR A 165 3.57 8.26 -21.25
N MET A 166 2.75 8.86 -20.40
CA MET A 166 2.48 10.30 -20.41
C MET A 166 3.70 11.14 -19.98
N ALA A 167 4.55 10.60 -19.10
CA ALA A 167 5.81 11.22 -18.71
C ALA A 167 6.94 11.03 -19.74
N SER A 168 6.63 10.40 -20.89
CA SER A 168 7.62 10.04 -21.94
C SER A 168 8.67 9.02 -21.51
N PHE A 169 8.39 8.23 -20.49
CA PHE A 169 9.24 7.13 -20.00
C PHE A 169 8.83 5.79 -20.62
N THR A 170 8.47 5.79 -21.91
CA THR A 170 7.89 4.64 -22.61
C THR A 170 8.77 3.39 -22.60
N GLY A 171 10.09 3.56 -22.61
CA GLY A 171 11.02 2.43 -22.49
C GLY A 171 10.91 1.64 -21.18
N MET A 172 10.31 2.22 -20.14
CA MET A 172 10.11 1.56 -18.86
C MET A 172 8.79 0.78 -18.78
N VAL A 173 7.85 1.04 -19.69
CA VAL A 173 6.52 0.38 -19.67
C VAL A 173 6.64 -1.13 -19.84
N ASN A 174 7.57 -1.57 -20.68
CA ASN A 174 7.81 -2.99 -20.93
C ASN A 174 8.28 -3.76 -19.67
N LEU A 175 8.86 -3.06 -18.69
CA LEU A 175 9.26 -3.66 -17.42
C LEU A 175 8.07 -4.05 -16.54
N LEU A 176 6.90 -3.44 -16.75
CA LEU A 176 5.68 -3.81 -16.03
C LEU A 176 5.07 -5.12 -16.52
N THR A 177 5.47 -5.61 -17.68
CA THR A 177 5.09 -6.91 -18.22
C THR A 177 6.14 -7.96 -17.82
N GLY A 178 5.74 -9.20 -17.62
CA GLY A 178 6.66 -10.28 -17.26
C GLY A 178 7.07 -10.27 -15.78
N GLU A 179 8.35 -10.07 -15.48
CA GLU A 179 8.87 -10.12 -14.11
C GLU A 179 8.43 -8.94 -13.23
N GLY A 180 8.05 -7.85 -13.84
CA GLY A 180 7.62 -6.63 -13.16
C GLY A 180 8.77 -5.64 -12.91
N MET A 181 8.38 -4.48 -12.40
CA MET A 181 9.32 -3.41 -12.00
C MET A 181 9.70 -3.57 -10.54
N ALA A 182 10.99 -3.73 -10.26
CA ALA A 182 11.52 -3.93 -8.92
C ALA A 182 11.68 -2.61 -8.16
N PHE A 183 11.27 -2.65 -6.90
CA PHE A 183 11.45 -1.58 -5.92
C PHE A 183 12.20 -2.13 -4.71
N SER A 184 13.20 -1.40 -4.24
CA SER A 184 13.94 -1.71 -3.03
C SER A 184 13.21 -1.22 -1.78
N HIS A 185 12.43 -0.14 -1.90
CA HIS A 185 11.85 0.53 -0.76
C HIS A 185 10.53 1.23 -1.10
N PHE A 186 9.56 1.08 -0.21
CA PHE A 186 8.35 1.91 -0.12
C PHE A 186 8.16 2.34 1.33
N ASP A 187 7.78 3.59 1.54
CA ASP A 187 7.60 4.20 2.85
C ASP A 187 6.45 5.20 2.80
N ALA A 188 5.46 5.06 3.67
CA ALA A 188 4.27 5.89 3.67
C ALA A 188 3.71 6.11 5.08
N PRO A 189 3.86 7.31 5.65
CA PRO A 189 3.04 7.73 6.77
C PRO A 189 1.60 7.88 6.33
N PHE A 190 0.67 7.37 7.14
CA PHE A 190 -0.75 7.38 6.80
C PHE A 190 -1.65 7.73 7.99
N GLU A 191 -2.83 8.23 7.65
CA GLU A 191 -3.98 8.34 8.54
C GLU A 191 -5.18 7.65 7.88
N TYR A 192 -5.89 6.82 8.61
CA TYR A 192 -7.15 6.22 8.16
C TYR A 192 -8.27 6.62 9.10
N LYS A 193 -9.27 7.31 8.57
CA LYS A 193 -10.49 7.71 9.28
C LYS A 193 -11.67 7.82 8.33
N ASN A 194 -12.85 7.55 8.81
CA ASN A 194 -14.09 7.71 8.04
C ASN A 194 -13.99 7.06 6.65
N ARG A 195 -13.48 5.82 6.60
CA ARG A 195 -13.25 5.06 5.36
C ARG A 195 -12.32 5.74 4.34
N THR A 196 -11.57 6.75 4.76
CA THR A 196 -10.61 7.46 3.92
C THR A 196 -9.19 7.22 4.42
N LEU A 197 -8.36 6.71 3.53
CA LEU A 197 -6.92 6.61 3.72
C LEU A 197 -6.27 7.89 3.20
N PHE A 198 -5.56 8.60 4.06
CA PHE A 198 -4.71 9.72 3.72
C PHE A 198 -3.25 9.26 3.77
N VAL A 199 -2.49 9.60 2.77
CA VAL A 199 -1.05 9.36 2.70
C VAL A 199 -0.35 10.69 2.57
N ASN A 200 0.60 10.95 3.46
CA ASN A 200 1.42 12.14 3.42
C ASN A 200 2.86 11.74 3.05
N GLU A 201 3.35 12.27 1.93
CA GLU A 201 4.73 12.03 1.48
C GLU A 201 5.12 10.53 1.33
N GLY A 202 4.21 9.72 0.81
CA GLY A 202 4.55 8.35 0.42
C GLY A 202 5.68 8.35 -0.60
N LYS A 203 6.66 7.45 -0.44
CA LYS A 203 7.86 7.38 -1.29
C LYS A 203 8.12 5.93 -1.67
N ALA A 204 8.41 5.70 -2.95
CA ALA A 204 8.88 4.42 -3.44
C ALA A 204 10.14 4.63 -4.28
N PHE A 205 11.10 3.73 -4.13
CA PHE A 205 12.35 3.78 -4.87
C PHE A 205 12.72 2.39 -5.37
N GLY A 206 13.11 2.32 -6.63
CA GLY A 206 13.57 1.12 -7.31
C GLY A 206 14.76 1.37 -8.22
N ASN A 207 15.24 0.32 -8.86
CA ASN A 207 16.40 0.39 -9.75
C ASN A 207 16.14 1.21 -11.01
N VAL A 208 14.88 1.42 -11.37
CA VAL A 208 14.45 2.07 -12.62
C VAL A 208 13.89 3.45 -12.36
N MET A 209 13.14 3.62 -11.27
CA MET A 209 12.43 4.86 -10.98
C MET A 209 12.25 5.10 -9.49
N GLY A 210 12.07 6.38 -9.14
CA GLY A 210 11.51 6.83 -7.89
C GLY A 210 10.15 7.48 -8.10
N ILE A 211 9.26 7.33 -7.13
CA ILE A 211 7.94 7.93 -7.14
C ILE A 211 7.61 8.44 -5.74
N THR A 212 7.07 9.65 -5.65
CA THR A 212 6.48 10.17 -4.41
C THR A 212 4.99 10.40 -4.61
N GLY A 213 4.22 10.37 -3.53
CA GLY A 213 2.79 10.63 -3.61
C GLY A 213 2.21 11.09 -2.29
N SER A 214 1.31 12.05 -2.36
CA SER A 214 0.46 12.47 -1.25
C SER A 214 -0.97 12.56 -1.73
N GLY A 215 -1.93 12.18 -0.91
CA GLY A 215 -3.32 12.25 -1.29
C GLY A 215 -4.24 11.42 -0.42
N ALA A 216 -5.44 11.20 -0.93
CA ALA A 216 -6.49 10.48 -0.25
C ALA A 216 -7.15 9.44 -1.14
N TYR A 217 -7.56 8.34 -0.53
CA TYR A 217 -8.42 7.33 -1.14
C TYR A 217 -9.62 7.05 -0.24
N ASN A 218 -10.81 7.34 -0.73
CA ASN A 218 -12.04 7.02 -0.01
C ASN A 218 -12.56 5.64 -0.43
N ARG A 219 -12.51 4.69 0.50
CA ARG A 219 -12.89 3.30 0.25
C ARG A 219 -14.38 3.11 -0.01
N ALA A 220 -15.24 4.00 0.51
CA ALA A 220 -16.69 3.89 0.35
C ALA A 220 -17.15 4.36 -1.03
N THR A 221 -16.50 5.40 -1.57
CA THR A 221 -16.82 5.96 -2.90
C THR A 221 -15.89 5.45 -3.99
N GLU A 222 -14.80 4.75 -3.63
CA GLU A 222 -13.73 4.30 -4.53
C GLU A 222 -13.04 5.45 -5.29
N VAL A 223 -13.12 6.66 -4.74
CA VAL A 223 -12.51 7.85 -5.33
C VAL A 223 -11.14 8.09 -4.72
N LEU A 224 -10.19 8.40 -5.58
CA LEU A 224 -8.85 8.80 -5.18
C LEU A 224 -8.54 10.22 -5.67
N ASP A 225 -7.67 10.89 -4.91
CA ASP A 225 -7.06 12.17 -5.25
C ASP A 225 -5.61 12.14 -4.76
N VAL A 226 -4.68 11.93 -5.68
CA VAL A 226 -3.25 11.75 -5.40
C VAL A 226 -2.44 12.66 -6.30
N LYS A 227 -1.44 13.30 -5.73
CA LYS A 227 -0.42 14.09 -6.44
C LYS A 227 0.98 13.66 -6.02
N GLY A 228 1.93 13.80 -6.91
CA GLY A 228 3.30 13.42 -6.61
C GLY A 228 4.26 13.72 -7.74
N VAL A 229 5.45 13.16 -7.61
CA VAL A 229 6.54 13.28 -8.57
C VAL A 229 6.99 11.88 -8.98
N ILE A 230 7.24 11.71 -10.27
CA ILE A 230 7.86 10.53 -10.83
C ILE A 230 9.19 10.93 -11.49
N ALA A 231 10.26 10.18 -11.22
CA ALA A 231 11.57 10.43 -11.77
C ALA A 231 12.28 9.10 -12.08
N PRO A 232 13.01 9.00 -13.21
CA PRO A 232 13.85 7.85 -13.49
C PRO A 232 14.98 7.72 -12.44
N ALA A 233 15.35 6.49 -12.09
CA ALA A 233 16.37 6.24 -11.05
C ALA A 233 17.76 6.76 -11.43
N TYR A 234 18.11 6.77 -12.71
CA TYR A 234 19.36 7.37 -13.16
C TYR A 234 19.44 8.87 -12.82
N SER A 235 18.30 9.56 -12.85
CA SER A 235 18.20 10.95 -12.43
C SER A 235 18.48 11.13 -10.95
N ILE A 236 18.24 10.12 -10.14
CA ILE A 236 18.43 10.10 -8.69
C ILE A 236 19.83 9.60 -8.35
N ASN A 237 20.31 8.56 -9.03
CA ASN A 237 21.61 7.93 -8.78
C ASN A 237 22.83 8.77 -9.23
N THR A 238 22.69 9.66 -10.21
CA THR A 238 23.77 10.57 -10.62
C THR A 238 24.22 11.51 -9.49
N PHE A 239 23.43 11.60 -8.41
CA PHE A 239 23.76 12.40 -7.23
C PHE A 239 24.49 11.64 -6.13
N ILE A 240 24.46 10.30 -6.14
CA ILE A 240 25.07 9.49 -5.06
C ILE A 240 26.57 9.27 -5.30
N GLY A 241 27.11 9.75 -6.39
CA GLY A 241 28.54 9.83 -6.62
C GLY A 241 29.11 8.78 -7.56
N LYS A 242 29.83 9.27 -8.57
CA LYS A 242 30.88 8.62 -9.37
C LYS A 242 30.42 7.55 -10.38
N LEU A 243 29.59 7.93 -11.35
CA LEU A 243 29.59 7.25 -12.65
C LEU A 243 29.97 8.24 -13.76
N PRO A 244 31.22 8.25 -14.22
CA PRO A 244 31.71 9.26 -15.19
C PRO A 244 31.30 9.02 -16.64
N LEU A 245 30.53 7.97 -16.96
CA LEU A 245 30.35 7.57 -18.36
C LEU A 245 28.93 7.45 -18.89
N VAL A 246 27.89 7.54 -18.04
CA VAL A 246 26.49 7.44 -18.49
C VAL A 246 25.72 8.76 -18.36
N GLY A 247 26.22 9.70 -17.57
CA GLY A 247 25.59 10.99 -17.30
C GLY A 247 25.43 11.90 -18.52
N SER A 248 26.30 11.79 -19.52
CA SER A 248 26.28 12.65 -20.72
C SER A 248 25.29 12.19 -21.80
N LEU A 249 24.82 10.95 -21.74
CA LEU A 249 23.92 10.40 -22.77
C LEU A 249 22.45 10.56 -22.42
N LEU A 250 22.13 10.74 -21.14
CA LEU A 250 20.75 10.77 -20.63
C LEU A 250 20.40 12.06 -19.88
N ALA A 251 21.40 12.81 -19.42
CA ALA A 251 21.22 14.21 -19.07
C ALA A 251 21.25 15.01 -20.38
N GLY A 252 20.26 15.88 -20.61
CA GLY A 252 20.38 16.91 -21.66
C GLY A 252 21.71 17.64 -21.47
N LYS A 253 22.20 18.32 -22.49
CA LYS A 253 23.53 18.99 -22.54
C LYS A 253 23.83 19.87 -21.29
N ASP A 254 22.83 20.13 -20.46
CA ASP A 254 22.90 21.03 -19.30
C ASP A 254 22.70 20.30 -17.95
N GLY A 255 22.83 18.97 -17.88
CA GLY A 255 22.67 18.21 -16.64
C GLY A 255 21.23 18.18 -16.10
N THR A 256 20.24 18.40 -16.97
CA THR A 256 18.83 18.44 -16.61
C THR A 256 18.31 17.07 -16.23
N VAL A 257 17.73 17.00 -15.05
CA VAL A 257 17.10 15.80 -14.54
C VAL A 257 15.64 15.78 -14.99
N PHE A 258 15.25 14.71 -15.67
CA PHE A 258 13.88 14.51 -16.08
C PHE A 258 13.04 14.02 -14.90
N ALA A 259 12.09 14.83 -14.48
CA ALA A 259 11.06 14.45 -13.53
C ALA A 259 9.72 15.00 -14.00
N ALA A 260 8.65 14.43 -13.55
CA ALA A 260 7.31 14.92 -13.87
C ALA A 260 6.42 14.94 -12.62
N ASN A 261 5.71 16.05 -12.42
CA ASN A 261 4.60 16.07 -11.49
C ASN A 261 3.43 15.33 -12.10
N TYR A 262 2.71 14.58 -11.26
CA TYR A 262 1.49 13.93 -11.68
C TYR A 262 0.34 14.19 -10.71
N THR A 263 -0.87 14.12 -11.24
CA THR A 263 -2.10 14.02 -10.45
C THR A 263 -2.93 12.86 -10.96
N ILE A 264 -3.57 12.14 -10.04
CA ILE A 264 -4.47 11.01 -10.32
C ILE A 264 -5.74 11.27 -9.52
N THR A 265 -6.86 11.45 -10.19
CA THR A 265 -8.14 11.79 -9.53
C THR A 265 -9.29 10.98 -10.09
N GLY A 266 -10.35 10.82 -9.29
CA GLY A 266 -11.59 10.19 -9.69
C GLY A 266 -11.70 8.73 -9.28
N ASP A 267 -12.53 7.97 -9.94
CA ASP A 267 -12.78 6.55 -9.65
C ASP A 267 -11.52 5.70 -9.90
N ILE A 268 -11.18 4.83 -8.94
CA ILE A 268 -9.98 3.99 -9.01
C ILE A 268 -9.99 3.01 -10.20
N SER A 269 -11.19 2.68 -10.72
CA SER A 269 -11.34 1.80 -11.87
C SER A 269 -11.05 2.50 -13.21
N ASP A 270 -11.25 3.83 -13.27
CA ASP A 270 -10.97 4.67 -14.46
C ASP A 270 -10.50 6.07 -14.03
N PRO A 271 -9.29 6.19 -13.46
CA PRO A 271 -8.80 7.45 -12.95
C PRO A 271 -8.38 8.41 -14.08
N LYS A 272 -8.61 9.68 -13.84
CA LYS A 272 -8.07 10.78 -14.66
C LYS A 272 -6.63 11.03 -14.24
N ILE A 273 -5.70 10.92 -15.18
CA ILE A 273 -4.27 11.15 -14.96
C ILE A 273 -3.87 12.41 -15.70
N SER A 274 -3.17 13.31 -15.01
CA SER A 274 -2.54 14.49 -15.58
C SER A 274 -1.05 14.48 -15.24
N ILE A 275 -0.23 14.87 -16.20
CA ILE A 275 1.22 14.98 -16.08
C ILE A 275 1.64 16.39 -16.46
N ASN A 276 2.49 16.99 -15.64
CA ASN A 276 3.18 18.23 -15.95
C ASN A 276 4.69 17.96 -15.91
N PRO A 277 5.35 17.90 -17.07
CA PRO A 277 6.80 17.72 -17.12
C PRO A 277 7.50 18.87 -16.40
N LEU A 278 8.33 18.55 -15.43
CA LEU A 278 9.20 19.52 -14.77
C LEU A 278 10.45 19.68 -15.63
N SER A 279 10.57 20.81 -16.29
CA SER A 279 11.69 21.08 -17.21
C SER A 279 13.04 21.23 -16.51
N ALA A 280 13.10 21.40 -15.21
CA ALA A 280 14.33 21.39 -14.42
C ALA A 280 14.03 21.35 -12.92
N LEU A 281 14.04 20.17 -12.31
CA LEU A 281 14.33 20.10 -10.88
C LEU A 281 15.85 20.23 -10.70
N SER A 282 16.27 21.08 -9.77
CA SER A 282 17.68 21.07 -9.39
C SER A 282 18.01 19.70 -8.76
N PRO A 283 19.25 19.23 -8.94
CA PRO A 283 19.71 18.01 -8.30
C PRO A 283 19.41 17.95 -6.81
N SER A 284 19.63 19.05 -6.09
CA SER A 284 19.32 19.16 -4.66
C SER A 284 17.86 18.91 -4.35
N SER A 285 16.92 19.45 -5.13
CA SER A 285 15.48 19.28 -4.89
C SER A 285 15.03 17.82 -5.04
N LEU A 286 15.59 17.06 -5.97
CA LEU A 286 15.31 15.62 -6.09
C LEU A 286 15.93 14.83 -4.96
N LYS A 287 17.17 15.17 -4.56
CA LYS A 287 17.80 14.55 -3.41
C LYS A 287 16.96 14.75 -2.16
N ASP A 288 16.45 15.95 -1.93
CA ASP A 288 15.61 16.25 -0.76
C ASP A 288 14.28 15.48 -0.77
N LEU A 289 13.65 15.32 -1.94
CA LEU A 289 12.44 14.50 -2.09
C LEU A 289 12.66 13.03 -1.73
N PHE A 290 13.86 12.50 -2.00
CA PHE A 290 14.17 11.09 -1.79
C PHE A 290 15.22 10.85 -0.69
N SER A 291 15.73 11.89 -0.01
CA SER A 291 16.85 11.81 0.94
C SER A 291 16.64 10.76 2.04
N ASN A 292 15.42 10.64 2.56
CA ASN A 292 15.11 9.65 3.60
C ASN A 292 15.14 8.20 3.09
N LEU A 293 15.14 7.98 1.79
CA LEU A 293 15.25 6.66 1.18
C LEU A 293 16.71 6.27 0.94
N PHE A 294 17.60 7.26 0.83
CA PHE A 294 19.04 7.07 0.59
C PHE A 294 19.88 7.23 1.85
N GLY A 295 19.34 7.85 2.90
CA GLY A 295 19.97 8.01 4.19
C GLY A 295 20.04 6.67 4.89
N GLY A 296 21.03 5.86 4.59
CA GLY A 296 21.51 4.80 5.45
C GLY A 296 21.83 5.40 6.82
N GLY A 297 21.32 4.78 7.88
CA GLY A 297 21.43 5.25 9.24
C GLY A 297 22.85 5.71 9.61
N ASN A 298 22.99 6.98 9.86
CA ASN A 298 24.00 7.43 10.78
C ASN A 298 23.47 7.18 12.18
N ASP A 299 23.71 5.98 12.65
CA ASP A 299 23.72 5.62 14.05
C ASP A 299 24.80 6.51 14.73
N LYS A 300 24.42 7.68 15.18
CA LYS A 300 25.24 8.42 16.12
C LYS A 300 25.04 7.77 17.48
N ARG A 301 25.88 6.78 17.75
CA ARG A 301 26.26 6.46 19.12
C ARG A 301 27.13 7.61 19.63
N GLU A 302 26.62 8.34 20.55
CA GLU A 302 27.31 8.97 21.67
C GLU A 302 26.47 8.78 22.94
#